data_220fec720f7b6937edc84ce47cc7bca8
#
_entry.id   220fec720f7b6937edc84ce47cc7bca8
#
_cell.length_a   1.000
_cell.length_b   1.000
_cell.length_c   1.000
_cell.angle_alpha   90.00
_cell.angle_beta   90.00
_cell.angle_gamma   90.00
#
_symmetry.space_group_name_H-M   'P 1'
#
loop_
_entity.id
_entity.type
_entity.pdbx_description
1 polymer ?
#
loop_
_entity_poly.entity_id
_entity_poly.type
_entity_poly.pdbx_seq_one_letter_code
_entity_poly.pdbx_strand_id
1 'polypeptide(L)'
;MDAAQAFRPLGLAHLIVIALTVSLPFILAAFVRKSRWPRSERIVGRFFALLLLLNYAGFEIYLAATEGLAWQKALPFQLCDWAMVAVIVALLTGRERWLEVAYFWGIGGTLQAILTPDLKYAFPHIRFLTFFIAHSGIVVAIAFMMIVKKFRPHWISIVRVFAWSELYFVLTITVDLLTGENYGYLLHKPAAASLLDALSSGRIVYILQMHLLALIFFVVLYLPFALYDLATMGKTSHKGHNGAQR
;
A
#
# COMPACT_ATOMS: atom_id res chain seq x y z
N MET A 1 -2.00 23.27 -27.19
CA MET A 1 -1.95 22.50 -25.92
C MET A 1 -3.35 21.93 -25.73
N ASP A 2 -3.51 20.65 -26.06
CA ASP A 2 -4.77 19.96 -25.87
C ASP A 2 -5.15 20.05 -24.40
N ALA A 3 -6.35 20.50 -24.11
CA ALA A 3 -6.89 20.54 -22.77
C ALA A 3 -6.93 19.10 -22.25
N ALA A 4 -5.90 18.70 -21.51
CA ALA A 4 -5.87 17.40 -20.88
C ALA A 4 -7.18 17.26 -20.09
N GLN A 5 -8.01 16.29 -20.46
CA GLN A 5 -9.29 16.09 -19.77
C GLN A 5 -8.99 15.95 -18.27
N ALA A 6 -9.74 16.68 -17.46
CA ALA A 6 -9.63 16.60 -16.02
C ALA A 6 -9.99 15.17 -15.57
N PHE A 7 -9.23 14.65 -14.60
CA PHE A 7 -9.56 13.37 -13.98
C PHE A 7 -10.98 13.41 -13.38
N ARG A 8 -11.72 12.36 -13.62
CA ARG A 8 -13.08 12.17 -13.06
C ARG A 8 -13.08 10.94 -12.16
N PRO A 9 -13.23 11.09 -10.84
CA PRO A 9 -13.44 9.97 -9.94
C PRO A 9 -14.62 9.11 -10.42
N LEU A 10 -14.43 7.78 -10.35
CA LEU A 10 -15.40 6.78 -10.83
C LEU A 10 -15.75 6.88 -12.33
N GLY A 11 -15.00 7.66 -13.12
CA GLY A 11 -15.08 7.60 -14.58
C GLY A 11 -14.58 6.26 -15.13
N LEU A 12 -14.86 5.96 -16.40
CA LEU A 12 -14.57 4.67 -17.02
C LEU A 12 -13.11 4.21 -16.82
N ALA A 13 -12.14 5.10 -17.07
CA ALA A 13 -10.73 4.76 -16.89
C ALA A 13 -10.40 4.38 -15.44
N HIS A 14 -10.96 5.11 -14.47
CA HIS A 14 -10.78 4.80 -13.05
C HIS A 14 -11.44 3.48 -12.66
N LEU A 15 -12.65 3.20 -13.12
CA LEU A 15 -13.34 1.92 -12.87
C LEU A 15 -12.57 0.73 -13.46
N ILE A 16 -11.99 0.90 -14.66
CA ILE A 16 -11.12 -0.12 -15.26
C ILE A 16 -9.90 -0.38 -14.37
N VAL A 17 -9.25 0.67 -13.87
CA VAL A 17 -8.10 0.51 -12.95
C VAL A 17 -8.52 -0.23 -11.67
N ILE A 18 -9.64 0.13 -11.05
CA ILE A 18 -10.16 -0.57 -9.86
C ILE A 18 -10.43 -2.05 -10.18
N ALA A 19 -11.10 -2.33 -11.30
CA ALA A 19 -11.39 -3.70 -11.72
C ALA A 19 -10.12 -4.53 -11.94
N LEU A 20 -9.10 -3.94 -12.58
CA LEU A 20 -7.79 -4.58 -12.77
C LEU A 20 -7.07 -4.78 -11.43
N THR A 21 -7.08 -3.80 -10.54
CA THR A 21 -6.46 -3.91 -9.21
C THR A 21 -7.05 -5.05 -8.39
N VAL A 22 -8.36 -5.26 -8.48
CA VAL A 22 -9.04 -6.35 -7.78
C VAL A 22 -8.82 -7.70 -8.47
N SER A 23 -8.89 -7.76 -9.79
CA SER A 23 -8.90 -9.04 -10.53
C SER A 23 -7.50 -9.63 -10.75
N LEU A 24 -6.48 -8.79 -11.03
CA LEU A 24 -5.13 -9.24 -11.38
C LEU A 24 -4.48 -10.16 -10.32
N PRO A 25 -4.59 -9.93 -9.01
CA PRO A 25 -3.99 -10.82 -8.01
C PRO A 25 -4.49 -12.26 -8.13
N PHE A 26 -5.80 -12.44 -8.38
CA PHE A 26 -6.42 -13.77 -8.53
C PHE A 26 -6.00 -14.43 -9.84
N ILE A 27 -5.98 -13.67 -10.93
CA ILE A 27 -5.53 -14.16 -12.24
C ILE A 27 -4.08 -14.63 -12.17
N LEU A 28 -3.18 -13.82 -11.60
CA LEU A 28 -1.77 -14.14 -11.44
C LEU A 28 -1.55 -15.32 -10.50
N ALA A 29 -2.29 -15.40 -9.39
CA ALA A 29 -2.23 -16.53 -8.47
C ALA A 29 -2.72 -17.83 -9.14
N ALA A 30 -3.80 -17.77 -9.92
CA ALA A 30 -4.28 -18.90 -10.71
C ALA A 30 -3.27 -19.34 -11.78
N PHE A 31 -2.64 -18.37 -12.47
CA PHE A 31 -1.56 -18.65 -13.42
C PHE A 31 -0.39 -19.36 -12.74
N VAL A 32 0.11 -18.87 -11.61
CA VAL A 32 1.22 -19.47 -10.88
C VAL A 32 0.87 -20.88 -10.40
N ARG A 33 -0.35 -21.11 -9.89
CA ARG A 33 -0.81 -22.43 -9.42
C ARG A 33 -0.94 -23.45 -10.54
N LYS A 34 -1.35 -23.01 -11.75
CA LYS A 34 -1.49 -23.88 -12.93
C LYS A 34 -0.18 -24.06 -13.70
N SER A 35 0.79 -23.19 -13.47
CA SER A 35 2.07 -23.22 -14.16
C SER A 35 2.86 -24.46 -13.78
N ARG A 36 3.40 -25.15 -14.80
CA ARG A 36 4.39 -26.23 -14.62
C ARG A 36 5.79 -25.71 -14.32
N TRP A 37 6.00 -24.40 -14.30
CA TRP A 37 7.31 -23.77 -14.07
C TRP A 37 7.51 -23.51 -12.56
N PRO A 38 8.46 -24.20 -11.92
CA PRO A 38 8.68 -24.10 -10.46
C PRO A 38 9.07 -22.69 -9.99
N ARG A 39 9.44 -21.81 -10.92
CA ARG A 39 9.91 -20.45 -10.66
C ARG A 39 8.88 -19.36 -11.02
N SER A 40 7.67 -19.73 -11.43
CA SER A 40 6.65 -18.77 -11.90
C SER A 40 6.32 -17.69 -10.86
N GLU A 41 6.22 -18.04 -9.57
CA GLU A 41 6.03 -17.08 -8.49
C GLU A 41 7.16 -16.03 -8.45
N ARG A 42 8.41 -16.48 -8.53
CA ARG A 42 9.58 -15.59 -8.52
C ARG A 42 9.66 -14.70 -9.77
N ILE A 43 9.23 -15.20 -10.91
CA ILE A 43 9.19 -14.43 -12.17
C ILE A 43 8.17 -13.30 -12.04
N VAL A 44 6.95 -13.61 -11.59
CA VAL A 44 5.90 -12.61 -11.34
C VAL A 44 6.37 -11.58 -10.29
N GLY A 45 6.97 -12.05 -9.19
CA GLY A 45 7.51 -11.16 -8.15
C GLY A 45 8.59 -10.21 -8.67
N ARG A 46 9.54 -10.72 -9.45
CA ARG A 46 10.60 -9.89 -10.07
C ARG A 46 10.04 -8.90 -11.09
N PHE A 47 9.04 -9.32 -11.86
CA PHE A 47 8.36 -8.42 -12.80
C PHE A 47 7.72 -7.24 -12.06
N PHE A 48 6.97 -7.47 -10.98
CA PHE A 48 6.37 -6.39 -10.19
C PHE A 48 7.42 -5.52 -9.51
N ALA A 49 8.48 -6.11 -8.95
CA ALA A 49 9.57 -5.35 -8.34
C ALA A 49 10.23 -4.41 -9.37
N LEU A 50 10.52 -4.92 -10.57
CA LEU A 50 11.10 -4.12 -11.65
C LEU A 50 10.12 -3.07 -12.17
N LEU A 51 8.85 -3.42 -12.36
CA LEU A 51 7.80 -2.50 -12.81
C LEU A 51 7.68 -1.31 -11.86
N LEU A 52 7.59 -1.55 -10.54
CA LEU A 52 7.47 -0.51 -9.54
C LEU A 52 8.72 0.39 -9.52
N LEU A 53 9.91 -0.21 -9.56
CA LEU A 53 11.18 0.53 -9.56
C LEU A 53 11.32 1.40 -10.82
N LEU A 54 11.04 0.84 -11.99
CA LEU A 54 11.12 1.58 -13.26
C LEU A 54 10.05 2.66 -13.36
N ASN A 55 8.85 2.41 -12.85
CA ASN A 55 7.79 3.41 -12.78
C ASN A 55 8.19 4.59 -11.90
N TYR A 56 8.74 4.31 -10.71
CA TYR A 56 9.23 5.36 -9.79
C TYR A 56 10.36 6.16 -10.44
N ALA A 57 11.43 5.51 -10.91
CA ALA A 57 12.55 6.19 -11.53
C ALA A 57 12.14 6.98 -12.79
N GLY A 58 11.28 6.41 -13.63
CA GLY A 58 10.77 7.07 -14.83
C GLY A 58 9.92 8.30 -14.50
N PHE A 59 9.14 8.26 -13.43
CA PHE A 59 8.36 9.40 -13.00
C PHE A 59 9.24 10.54 -12.44
N GLU A 60 10.27 10.21 -11.64
CA GLU A 60 11.22 11.20 -11.14
C GLU A 60 12.01 11.86 -12.29
N ILE A 61 12.43 11.08 -13.29
CA ILE A 61 13.09 11.63 -14.49
C ILE A 61 12.13 12.54 -15.26
N TYR A 62 10.87 12.15 -15.41
CA TYR A 62 9.85 12.97 -16.06
C TYR A 62 9.65 14.30 -15.31
N LEU A 63 9.53 14.29 -13.99
CA LEU A 63 9.39 15.51 -13.19
C LEU A 63 10.63 16.41 -13.30
N ALA A 64 11.82 15.85 -13.19
CA ALA A 64 13.08 16.60 -13.37
C ALA A 64 13.16 17.27 -14.74
N ALA A 65 12.71 16.60 -15.80
CA ALA A 65 12.75 17.13 -17.17
C ALA A 65 11.68 18.20 -17.45
N THR A 66 10.52 18.14 -16.78
CA THR A 66 9.38 19.00 -17.08
C THR A 66 9.19 20.14 -16.09
N GLU A 67 9.57 19.95 -14.83
CA GLU A 67 9.36 20.91 -13.73
C GLU A 67 10.68 21.43 -13.12
N GLY A 68 11.80 20.87 -13.57
CA GLY A 68 13.12 21.15 -12.99
C GLY A 68 13.42 20.27 -11.78
N LEU A 69 14.70 20.10 -11.49
CA LEU A 69 15.17 19.27 -10.39
C LEU A 69 15.02 20.04 -9.07
N ALA A 70 13.94 19.81 -8.35
CA ALA A 70 13.78 20.21 -6.97
C ALA A 70 14.07 19.00 -6.07
N TRP A 71 15.34 18.81 -5.70
CA TRP A 71 15.77 17.63 -4.94
C TRP A 71 14.98 17.43 -3.64
N GLN A 72 14.53 18.54 -3.00
CA GLN A 72 13.71 18.49 -1.80
C GLN A 72 12.38 17.75 -2.03
N LYS A 73 11.80 17.83 -3.25
CA LYS A 73 10.54 17.19 -3.61
C LYS A 73 10.72 15.76 -4.14
N ALA A 74 11.93 15.44 -4.58
CA ALA A 74 12.28 14.14 -5.15
C ALA A 74 12.66 13.09 -4.09
N LEU A 75 12.71 13.46 -2.80
CA LEU A 75 13.05 12.52 -1.74
C LEU A 75 11.94 11.50 -1.53
N PRO A 76 12.25 10.20 -1.37
CA PRO A 76 11.25 9.13 -1.26
C PRO A 76 10.71 9.04 0.18
N PHE A 77 10.02 10.06 0.66
CA PHE A 77 9.48 10.12 2.02
C PHE A 77 7.94 10.09 2.09
N GLN A 78 7.25 9.88 0.96
CA GLN A 78 5.83 9.55 1.04
C GLN A 78 5.65 8.13 1.61
N LEU A 79 4.56 7.90 2.33
CA LEU A 79 4.29 6.56 2.90
C LEU A 79 4.17 5.49 1.80
N CYS A 80 3.66 5.86 0.63
CA CYS A 80 3.58 4.95 -0.53
C CYS A 80 4.97 4.55 -1.07
N ASP A 81 5.98 5.43 -0.98
CA ASP A 81 7.35 5.11 -1.39
C ASP A 81 7.95 4.04 -0.46
N TRP A 82 7.74 4.18 0.85
CA TRP A 82 8.19 3.20 1.84
C TRP A 82 7.41 1.89 1.73
N ALA A 83 6.10 1.95 1.47
CA ALA A 83 5.28 0.77 1.18
C ALA A 83 5.79 0.06 -0.09
N MET A 84 6.14 0.80 -1.14
CA MET A 84 6.73 0.27 -2.37
C MET A 84 8.06 -0.44 -2.09
N VAL A 85 8.96 0.17 -1.32
CA VAL A 85 10.22 -0.46 -0.92
C VAL A 85 9.94 -1.76 -0.16
N ALA A 86 9.03 -1.76 0.82
CA ALA A 86 8.67 -2.95 1.57
C ALA A 86 8.11 -4.06 0.65
N VAL A 87 7.26 -3.71 -0.33
CA VAL A 87 6.74 -4.63 -1.35
C VAL A 87 7.88 -5.22 -2.20
N ILE A 88 8.77 -4.38 -2.73
CA ILE A 88 9.91 -4.83 -3.55
C ILE A 88 10.78 -5.81 -2.76
N VAL A 89 11.13 -5.47 -1.52
CA VAL A 89 11.94 -6.35 -0.66
C VAL A 89 11.20 -7.65 -0.36
N ALA A 90 9.89 -7.61 -0.08
CA ALA A 90 9.09 -8.82 0.14
C ALA A 90 9.05 -9.71 -1.11
N LEU A 91 8.86 -9.14 -2.31
CA LEU A 91 8.84 -9.86 -3.60
C LEU A 91 10.19 -10.53 -3.90
N LEU A 92 11.29 -9.84 -3.66
CA LEU A 92 12.64 -10.34 -3.99
C LEU A 92 13.16 -11.34 -2.96
N THR A 93 12.86 -11.14 -1.67
CA THR A 93 13.41 -11.97 -0.59
C THR A 93 12.46 -13.07 -0.12
N GLY A 94 11.16 -12.90 -0.36
CA GLY A 94 10.11 -13.79 0.14
C GLY A 94 9.92 -13.75 1.67
N ARG A 95 10.56 -12.81 2.38
CA ARG A 95 10.52 -12.72 3.84
C ARG A 95 9.17 -12.16 4.32
N GLU A 96 8.49 -12.89 5.16
CA GLU A 96 7.15 -12.53 5.68
C GLU A 96 7.13 -11.21 6.45
N ARG A 97 8.20 -10.86 7.18
CA ARG A 97 8.30 -9.59 7.91
C ARG A 97 8.17 -8.37 7.02
N TRP A 98 8.71 -8.42 5.80
CA TRP A 98 8.54 -7.35 4.82
C TRP A 98 7.15 -7.35 4.22
N LEU A 99 6.53 -8.53 4.09
CA LEU A 99 5.14 -8.63 3.65
C LEU A 99 4.17 -8.11 4.71
N GLU A 100 4.48 -8.27 6.02
CA GLU A 100 3.72 -7.61 7.10
C GLU A 100 3.72 -6.08 6.91
N VAL A 101 4.90 -5.47 6.78
CA VAL A 101 5.03 -4.02 6.58
C VAL A 101 4.31 -3.58 5.31
N ALA A 102 4.54 -4.28 4.19
CA ALA A 102 3.90 -4.02 2.92
C ALA A 102 2.37 -4.09 3.03
N TYR A 103 1.82 -5.10 3.72
CA TYR A 103 0.40 -5.27 3.91
C TYR A 103 -0.24 -4.08 4.64
N PHE A 104 0.27 -3.74 5.80
CA PHE A 104 -0.34 -2.69 6.61
C PHE A 104 -0.15 -1.29 6.00
N TRP A 105 1.02 -0.96 5.47
CA TRP A 105 1.26 0.33 4.82
C TRP A 105 0.63 0.40 3.43
N GLY A 106 0.79 -0.64 2.62
CA GLY A 106 0.31 -0.64 1.24
C GLY A 106 -1.22 -0.72 1.16
N ILE A 107 -1.88 -1.60 1.94
CA ILE A 107 -3.34 -1.65 1.95
C ILE A 107 -3.90 -0.46 2.75
N GLY A 108 -3.35 -0.15 3.93
CA GLY A 108 -3.84 0.95 4.77
C GLY A 108 -3.71 2.33 4.13
N GLY A 109 -2.58 2.62 3.48
CA GLY A 109 -2.31 3.92 2.86
C GLY A 109 -2.63 3.97 1.37
N THR A 110 -2.10 3.02 0.60
CA THR A 110 -2.15 3.05 -0.86
C THR A 110 -3.55 2.80 -1.44
N LEU A 111 -4.37 1.98 -0.76
CA LEU A 111 -5.75 1.74 -1.21
C LEU A 111 -6.59 3.01 -1.17
N GLN A 112 -6.37 3.90 -0.20
CA GLN A 112 -7.03 5.21 -0.14
C GLN A 112 -6.70 6.05 -1.39
N ALA A 113 -5.43 6.06 -1.80
CA ALA A 113 -5.01 6.78 -3.01
C ALA A 113 -5.67 6.23 -4.29
N ILE A 114 -6.01 4.94 -4.34
CA ILE A 114 -6.74 4.36 -5.47
C ILE A 114 -8.22 4.77 -5.44
N LEU A 115 -8.85 4.77 -4.28
CA LEU A 115 -10.28 5.05 -4.14
C LEU A 115 -10.61 6.54 -4.27
N THR A 116 -9.77 7.39 -3.71
CA THR A 116 -9.91 8.85 -3.70
C THR A 116 -8.61 9.53 -4.17
N PRO A 117 -8.26 9.36 -5.47
CA PRO A 117 -6.98 9.86 -5.98
C PRO A 117 -6.95 11.38 -6.07
N ASP A 118 -5.88 11.98 -5.54
CA ASP A 118 -5.54 13.38 -5.77
C ASP A 118 -4.83 13.51 -7.12
N LEU A 119 -5.61 13.45 -8.20
CA LEU A 119 -5.10 13.43 -9.55
C LEU A 119 -5.82 14.46 -10.44
N LYS A 120 -5.05 15.33 -11.08
CA LYS A 120 -5.59 16.38 -11.96
C LYS A 120 -5.81 15.90 -13.40
N TYR A 121 -5.02 14.94 -13.89
CA TYR A 121 -4.96 14.54 -15.28
C TYR A 121 -5.63 13.20 -15.52
N ALA A 122 -6.50 13.12 -16.55
CA ALA A 122 -7.12 11.88 -16.96
C ALA A 122 -6.21 11.01 -17.84
N PHE A 123 -6.60 9.75 -18.06
CA PHE A 123 -5.99 8.87 -19.04
C PHE A 123 -6.05 9.51 -20.46
N PRO A 124 -4.98 9.42 -21.26
CA PRO A 124 -3.74 8.64 -21.09
C PRO A 124 -2.53 9.45 -20.56
N HIS A 125 -2.74 10.53 -19.83
CA HIS A 125 -1.66 11.39 -19.38
C HIS A 125 -0.63 10.60 -18.52
N ILE A 126 0.65 10.93 -18.65
CA ILE A 126 1.74 10.22 -17.94
C ILE A 126 1.54 10.19 -16.42
N ARG A 127 1.06 11.28 -15.81
CA ARG A 127 0.78 11.34 -14.36
C ARG A 127 -0.35 10.39 -13.95
N PHE A 128 -1.34 10.15 -14.82
CA PHE A 128 -2.38 9.13 -14.58
C PHE A 128 -1.75 7.73 -14.59
N LEU A 129 -0.97 7.43 -15.62
CA LEU A 129 -0.37 6.11 -15.78
C LEU A 129 0.59 5.79 -14.63
N THR A 130 1.53 6.69 -14.34
CA THR A 130 2.52 6.47 -13.29
C THR A 130 1.90 6.37 -11.89
N PHE A 131 0.89 7.20 -11.60
CA PHE A 131 0.15 7.16 -10.36
C PHE A 131 -0.53 5.80 -10.13
N PHE A 132 -1.29 5.33 -11.12
CA PHE A 132 -2.01 4.07 -10.96
C PHE A 132 -1.12 2.83 -11.09
N ILE A 133 -0.05 2.86 -11.89
CA ILE A 133 0.94 1.78 -11.92
C ILE A 133 1.60 1.63 -10.54
N ALA A 134 1.98 2.73 -9.88
CA ALA A 134 2.55 2.68 -8.54
C ALA A 134 1.54 2.12 -7.52
N HIS A 135 0.40 2.78 -7.35
CA HIS A 135 -0.54 2.46 -6.27
C HIS A 135 -1.25 1.11 -6.49
N SER A 136 -1.78 0.87 -7.70
CA SER A 136 -2.40 -0.42 -8.04
C SER A 136 -1.36 -1.54 -8.06
N GLY A 137 -0.14 -1.28 -8.55
CA GLY A 137 0.94 -2.26 -8.56
C GLY A 137 1.32 -2.72 -7.15
N ILE A 138 1.40 -1.81 -6.18
CA ILE A 138 1.61 -2.14 -4.76
C ILE A 138 0.50 -3.06 -4.25
N VAL A 139 -0.77 -2.68 -4.43
CA VAL A 139 -1.93 -3.46 -3.93
C VAL A 139 -2.00 -4.83 -4.59
N VAL A 140 -1.82 -4.89 -5.92
CA VAL A 140 -1.81 -6.16 -6.68
C VAL A 140 -0.69 -7.09 -6.21
N ALA A 141 0.51 -6.56 -6.02
CA ALA A 141 1.66 -7.35 -5.57
C ALA A 141 1.46 -7.91 -4.15
N ILE A 142 0.92 -7.11 -3.23
CA ILE A 142 0.60 -7.55 -1.87
C ILE A 142 -0.46 -8.66 -1.91
N ALA A 143 -1.59 -8.42 -2.57
CA ALA A 143 -2.68 -9.40 -2.65
C ALA A 143 -2.23 -10.69 -3.35
N PHE A 144 -1.43 -10.60 -4.42
CA PHE A 144 -0.81 -11.75 -5.07
C PHE A 144 0.04 -12.58 -4.09
N MET A 145 0.95 -11.93 -3.35
CA MET A 145 1.79 -12.62 -2.36
C MET A 145 0.96 -13.25 -1.25
N MET A 146 -0.06 -12.55 -0.75
CA MET A 146 -0.96 -13.08 0.28
C MET A 146 -1.66 -14.37 -0.20
N ILE A 147 -2.16 -14.37 -1.45
CA ILE A 147 -2.87 -15.54 -2.02
C ILE A 147 -1.90 -16.70 -2.26
N VAL A 148 -0.73 -16.44 -2.85
CA VAL A 148 0.22 -17.50 -3.24
C VAL A 148 0.93 -18.09 -2.03
N LYS A 149 1.38 -17.25 -1.10
CA LYS A 149 2.08 -17.67 0.12
C LYS A 149 1.13 -18.08 1.24
N LYS A 150 -0.20 -17.86 1.07
CA LYS A 150 -1.20 -18.04 2.14
C LYS A 150 -0.83 -17.25 3.40
N PHE A 151 -0.21 -16.08 3.18
CA PHE A 151 0.26 -15.23 4.26
C PHE A 151 -0.93 -14.71 5.10
N ARG A 152 -0.70 -14.69 6.41
CA ARG A 152 -1.66 -14.18 7.39
C ARG A 152 -0.90 -13.37 8.44
N PRO A 153 -1.23 -12.09 8.63
CA PRO A 153 -0.65 -11.31 9.72
C PRO A 153 -1.11 -11.86 11.08
N HIS A 154 -0.28 -11.68 12.09
CA HIS A 154 -0.56 -12.00 13.48
C HIS A 154 -0.74 -10.72 14.29
N TRP A 155 -1.30 -10.80 15.51
CA TRP A 155 -1.43 -9.63 16.37
C TRP A 155 -0.08 -8.92 16.63
N ILE A 156 1.00 -9.70 16.76
CA ILE A 156 2.36 -9.15 16.94
C ILE A 156 2.85 -8.40 15.69
N SER A 157 2.27 -8.65 14.51
CA SER A 157 2.58 -7.90 13.29
C SER A 157 2.15 -6.43 13.43
N ILE A 158 1.04 -6.16 14.13
CA ILE A 158 0.60 -4.78 14.43
C ILE A 158 1.69 -4.05 15.21
N VAL A 159 2.21 -4.67 16.27
CA VAL A 159 3.25 -4.05 17.12
C VAL A 159 4.52 -3.78 16.32
N ARG A 160 4.96 -4.76 15.50
CA ARG A 160 6.14 -4.60 14.66
C ARG A 160 5.99 -3.50 13.61
N VAL A 161 4.86 -3.48 12.93
CA VAL A 161 4.61 -2.49 11.89
C VAL A 161 4.40 -1.10 12.50
N PHE A 162 3.78 -1.01 13.67
CA PHE A 162 3.68 0.25 14.41
C PHE A 162 5.06 0.79 14.77
N ALA A 163 5.99 -0.05 15.25
CA ALA A 163 7.37 0.35 15.51
C ALA A 163 8.09 0.84 14.22
N TRP A 164 7.86 0.19 13.07
CA TRP A 164 8.34 0.69 11.77
C TRP A 164 7.71 2.02 11.38
N SER A 165 6.42 2.24 11.71
CA SER A 165 5.74 3.51 11.47
C SER A 165 6.29 4.64 12.33
N GLU A 166 6.69 4.36 13.57
CA GLU A 166 7.38 5.35 14.41
C GLU A 166 8.75 5.73 13.85
N LEU A 167 9.52 4.77 13.35
CA LEU A 167 10.79 5.05 12.66
C LEU A 167 10.55 5.91 11.42
N TYR A 168 9.58 5.54 10.58
CA TYR A 168 9.16 6.35 9.43
C TYR A 168 8.78 7.78 9.85
N PHE A 169 7.95 7.91 10.89
CA PHE A 169 7.51 9.20 11.41
C PHE A 169 8.69 10.10 11.81
N VAL A 170 9.63 9.56 12.62
CA VAL A 170 10.79 10.33 13.10
C VAL A 170 11.67 10.77 11.93
N LEU A 171 11.94 9.88 10.98
CA LEU A 171 12.76 10.22 9.81
C LEU A 171 12.06 11.23 8.91
N THR A 172 10.80 11.03 8.63
CA THR A 172 10.02 11.89 7.72
C THR A 172 9.81 13.28 8.30
N ILE A 173 9.43 13.41 9.58
CA ILE A 173 9.25 14.73 10.18
C ILE A 173 10.57 15.49 10.28
N THR A 174 11.69 14.78 10.47
CA THR A 174 13.02 15.42 10.45
C THR A 174 13.34 15.97 9.06
N VAL A 175 13.08 15.18 8.01
CA VAL A 175 13.29 15.64 6.62
C VAL A 175 12.36 16.80 6.29
N ASP A 176 11.09 16.74 6.67
CA ASP A 176 10.13 17.83 6.46
C ASP A 176 10.59 19.15 7.11
N LEU A 177 11.10 19.07 8.34
CA LEU A 177 11.62 20.26 9.05
C LEU A 177 12.89 20.81 8.41
N LEU A 178 13.73 19.97 7.81
CA LEU A 178 14.99 20.40 7.16
C LEU A 178 14.75 20.93 5.74
N THR A 179 13.76 20.41 5.03
CA THR A 179 13.51 20.75 3.62
C THR A 179 12.40 21.77 3.42
N GLY A 180 11.51 21.92 4.41
CA GLY A 180 10.28 22.72 4.28
C GLY A 180 9.17 22.01 3.50
N GLU A 181 9.35 20.73 3.15
CA GLU A 181 8.32 19.91 2.50
C GLU A 181 7.34 19.33 3.53
N ASN A 182 6.34 18.56 3.08
CA ASN A 182 5.32 17.97 3.93
C ASN A 182 5.02 16.52 3.52
N TYR A 183 6.03 15.68 3.62
CA TYR A 183 5.90 14.25 3.33
C TYR A 183 5.00 13.56 4.35
N GLY A 184 4.19 12.63 3.87
CA GLY A 184 3.24 11.93 4.72
C GLY A 184 2.21 12.82 5.43
N TYR A 185 2.14 14.10 5.04
CA TYR A 185 1.24 15.11 5.63
C TYR A 185 1.45 15.31 7.14
N LEU A 186 2.69 15.19 7.62
CA LEU A 186 3.01 15.26 9.05
C LEU A 186 2.98 16.68 9.61
N LEU A 187 3.26 17.70 8.79
CA LEU A 187 3.28 19.10 9.22
C LEU A 187 1.92 19.78 9.07
N HIS A 188 1.17 19.46 8.02
CA HIS A 188 -0.15 20.01 7.74
C HIS A 188 -0.95 19.06 6.83
N LYS A 189 -2.28 19.22 6.84
CA LYS A 189 -3.20 18.44 6.03
C LYS A 189 -2.97 18.65 4.52
N PRO A 190 -3.30 17.66 3.66
CA PRO A 190 -3.27 17.86 2.21
C PRO A 190 -4.24 18.97 1.77
N ALA A 191 -3.98 19.57 0.61
CA ALA A 191 -4.88 20.57 0.03
C ALA A 191 -6.18 19.95 -0.54
N ALA A 192 -6.11 18.70 -1.00
CA ALA A 192 -7.28 17.96 -1.45
C ALA A 192 -8.06 17.40 -0.27
N ALA A 193 -9.39 17.32 -0.42
CA ALA A 193 -10.26 16.73 0.60
C ALA A 193 -9.86 15.29 0.91
N SER A 194 -9.67 14.99 2.18
CA SER A 194 -9.16 13.70 2.64
C SER A 194 -9.74 13.31 4.00
N LEU A 195 -9.51 12.05 4.40
CA LEU A 195 -9.85 11.58 5.74
C LEU A 195 -9.18 12.41 6.85
N LEU A 196 -8.03 13.03 6.55
CA LEU A 196 -7.30 13.86 7.51
C LEU A 196 -8.03 15.18 7.85
N ASP A 197 -9.01 15.58 7.05
CA ASP A 197 -9.82 16.78 7.34
C ASP A 197 -10.65 16.63 8.61
N ALA A 198 -11.00 15.41 8.98
CA ALA A 198 -11.71 15.10 10.22
C ALA A 198 -10.84 15.26 11.48
N LEU A 199 -9.51 15.36 11.32
CA LEU A 199 -8.58 15.50 12.44
C LEU A 199 -8.49 16.95 12.91
N SER A 200 -7.94 17.16 14.11
CA SER A 200 -7.73 18.49 14.71
C SER A 200 -6.82 19.36 13.85
N SER A 201 -6.98 20.69 13.97
CA SER A 201 -6.05 21.65 13.37
C SER A 201 -4.84 21.94 14.27
N GLY A 202 -4.89 21.60 15.56
CA GLY A 202 -3.77 21.75 16.49
C GLY A 202 -2.68 20.72 16.23
N ARG A 203 -1.46 21.14 15.93
CA ARG A 203 -0.35 20.28 15.47
C ARG A 203 -0.11 19.05 16.33
N ILE A 204 -0.02 19.22 17.66
CA ILE A 204 0.23 18.09 18.58
C ILE A 204 -0.94 17.11 18.55
N VAL A 205 -2.17 17.62 18.64
CA VAL A 205 -3.38 16.81 18.64
C VAL A 205 -3.53 16.11 17.29
N TYR A 206 -3.23 16.78 16.18
CA TYR A 206 -3.21 16.22 14.84
C TYR A 206 -2.27 15.03 14.74
N ILE A 207 -1.02 15.16 15.20
CA ILE A 207 -0.02 14.09 15.19
C ILE A 207 -0.49 12.90 16.03
N LEU A 208 -1.00 13.13 17.25
CA LEU A 208 -1.52 12.06 18.08
C LEU A 208 -2.72 11.34 17.44
N GLN A 209 -3.60 12.09 16.80
CA GLN A 209 -4.74 11.53 16.06
C GLN A 209 -4.29 10.73 14.83
N MET A 210 -3.21 11.13 14.13
CA MET A 210 -2.64 10.35 13.02
C MET A 210 -2.09 9.00 13.51
N HIS A 211 -1.39 8.95 14.65
CA HIS A 211 -0.91 7.70 15.24
C HIS A 211 -2.09 6.79 15.65
N LEU A 212 -3.12 7.37 16.28
CA LEU A 212 -4.33 6.63 16.62
C LEU A 212 -5.05 6.10 15.36
N LEU A 213 -5.16 6.93 14.32
CA LEU A 213 -5.77 6.54 13.05
C LEU A 213 -4.99 5.38 12.39
N ALA A 214 -3.66 5.46 12.36
CA ALA A 214 -2.82 4.37 11.87
C ALA A 214 -3.05 3.08 12.64
N LEU A 215 -3.10 3.14 13.97
CA LEU A 215 -3.38 1.98 14.82
C LEU A 215 -4.77 1.40 14.55
N ILE A 216 -5.79 2.24 14.40
CA ILE A 216 -7.16 1.81 14.03
C ILE A 216 -7.13 1.08 12.69
N PHE A 217 -6.47 1.62 11.67
CA PHE A 217 -6.33 0.94 10.38
C PHE A 217 -5.64 -0.41 10.52
N PHE A 218 -4.57 -0.51 11.31
CA PHE A 218 -3.88 -1.78 11.52
C PHE A 218 -4.76 -2.81 12.22
N VAL A 219 -5.53 -2.41 13.22
CA VAL A 219 -6.49 -3.29 13.89
C VAL A 219 -7.59 -3.73 12.92
N VAL A 220 -8.16 -2.81 12.14
CA VAL A 220 -9.20 -3.12 11.15
C VAL A 220 -8.68 -4.09 10.09
N LEU A 221 -7.46 -3.89 9.58
CA LEU A 221 -6.83 -4.79 8.62
C LEU A 221 -6.52 -6.17 9.20
N TYR A 222 -6.22 -6.26 10.49
CA TYR A 222 -6.00 -7.54 11.18
C TYR A 222 -7.31 -8.27 11.53
N LEU A 223 -8.40 -7.55 11.76
CA LEU A 223 -9.66 -8.09 12.26
C LEU A 223 -10.20 -9.31 11.49
N PRO A 224 -10.20 -9.35 10.14
CA PRO A 224 -10.65 -10.54 9.40
C PRO A 224 -9.90 -11.82 9.77
N PHE A 225 -8.60 -11.71 10.04
CA PHE A 225 -7.75 -12.85 10.42
C PHE A 225 -8.03 -13.29 11.85
N ALA A 226 -8.19 -12.33 12.78
CA ALA A 226 -8.55 -12.62 14.16
C ALA A 226 -9.91 -13.32 14.25
N LEU A 227 -10.91 -12.84 13.53
CA LEU A 227 -12.26 -13.45 13.49
C LEU A 227 -12.21 -14.85 12.90
N TYR A 228 -11.44 -15.08 11.84
CA TYR A 228 -11.28 -16.41 11.27
C TYR A 228 -10.62 -17.38 12.27
N ASP A 229 -9.59 -16.94 13.00
CA ASP A 229 -8.91 -17.79 13.99
C ASP A 229 -9.83 -18.16 15.14
N LEU A 230 -10.62 -17.21 15.66
CA LEU A 230 -11.63 -17.46 16.68
C LEU A 230 -12.69 -18.48 16.20
N ALA A 231 -13.18 -18.33 14.96
CA ALA A 231 -14.17 -19.22 14.39
C ALA A 231 -13.64 -20.65 14.16
N THR A 232 -12.32 -20.80 13.93
CA THR A 232 -11.72 -22.14 13.73
C THR A 232 -11.34 -22.81 15.04
N MET A 233 -10.91 -22.08 16.06
CA MET A 233 -10.66 -22.62 17.40
C MET A 233 -11.91 -23.21 18.04
N GLY A 234 -13.08 -22.58 17.89
CA GLY A 234 -14.35 -23.11 18.37
C GLY A 234 -14.75 -24.47 17.76
N LYS A 235 -14.37 -24.70 16.49
CA LYS A 235 -14.68 -25.96 15.80
C LYS A 235 -13.80 -27.16 16.23
N THR A 236 -12.56 -26.88 16.64
CA THR A 236 -11.64 -27.92 17.14
C THR A 236 -12.00 -28.37 18.56
N SER A 237 -12.47 -27.45 19.43
CA SER A 237 -12.91 -27.78 20.79
C SER A 237 -14.16 -28.69 20.78
N HIS A 238 -15.11 -28.50 19.86
CA HIS A 238 -16.29 -29.33 19.78
C HIS A 238 -16.04 -30.76 19.24
N LYS A 239 -14.99 -30.97 18.43
CA LYS A 239 -14.63 -32.32 17.95
C LYS A 239 -13.90 -33.14 19.00
N GLY A 240 -13.18 -32.52 19.93
CA GLY A 240 -12.49 -33.21 21.04
C GLY A 240 -13.46 -33.80 22.10
N HIS A 241 -14.64 -33.21 22.28
CA HIS A 241 -15.60 -33.64 23.30
C HIS A 241 -16.48 -34.80 22.86
N ASN A 242 -16.69 -35.00 21.54
CA ASN A 242 -17.51 -36.08 21.01
C ASN A 242 -16.74 -37.37 20.72
N GLY A 243 -15.40 -37.38 20.86
CA GLY A 243 -14.52 -38.56 20.69
C GLY A 243 -14.24 -39.34 21.98
N ALA A 244 -14.62 -38.81 23.16
CA ALA A 244 -14.36 -39.41 24.46
C ALA A 244 -15.58 -40.21 25.03
N GLN A 245 -16.65 -40.41 24.24
CA GLN A 245 -17.86 -41.15 24.65
C GLN A 245 -18.20 -42.33 23.72
N ARG A 246 -17.17 -42.99 23.16
CA ARG A 246 -17.38 -44.29 22.53
C ARG A 246 -16.38 -45.32 23.03
#